data_9e24506e74d56292d9f32e3e1a8259f9
#
_entry.id   9e24506e74d56292d9f32e3e1a8259f9
#
_cell.length_a   1.000
_cell.length_b   1.000
_cell.length_c   1.000
_cell.angle_alpha   90.00
_cell.angle_beta   90.00
_cell.angle_gamma   90.00
#
_symmetry.space_group_name_H-M   'P 1'
#
loop_
_entity.id
_entity.type
_entity.pdbx_description
1 polymer ?
#
loop_
_entity_poly.entity_id
_entity_poly.type
_entity_poly.pdbx_seq_one_letter_code
_entity_poly.pdbx_strand_id
1 'polypeptide(L)'
;MTLKVDGNQGFIFNDNTVQSTAVSTSGLGTGQSWSAQTRSTGTWYQNSTSKPIMINISRNGANGASNILYVQSTNGTPTQIAARCSIVDYGGAAALLSAIVPPGHYYQLTGTTPNTWWEFR
;
A
#
# COMPACT_ATOMS: atom_id res chain seq x y z
N MET A 1 9.95 -33.00 -23.25
CA MET A 1 9.04 -32.33 -22.28
C MET A 1 7.61 -32.55 -22.77
N THR A 2 6.77 -33.08 -21.94
CA THR A 2 5.36 -33.27 -22.28
C THR A 2 4.50 -32.44 -21.34
N LEU A 3 3.92 -31.35 -21.84
CA LEU A 3 2.89 -30.61 -21.16
C LEU A 3 1.56 -31.29 -21.47
N LYS A 4 0.83 -31.71 -20.45
CA LYS A 4 -0.54 -32.20 -20.59
C LYS A 4 -1.53 -31.15 -20.14
N VAL A 5 -2.58 -30.98 -20.94
CA VAL A 5 -3.75 -30.15 -20.56
C VAL A 5 -4.88 -31.13 -20.24
N ASP A 6 -5.31 -31.12 -18.98
CA ASP A 6 -6.42 -31.93 -18.51
C ASP A 6 -7.59 -31.01 -18.14
N GLY A 7 -8.74 -31.23 -18.76
CA GLY A 7 -9.92 -30.39 -18.53
C GLY A 7 -10.45 -30.43 -17.09
N ASN A 8 -10.09 -31.46 -16.31
CA ASN A 8 -10.50 -31.58 -14.91
C ASN A 8 -9.41 -31.18 -13.93
N GLN A 9 -8.13 -31.31 -14.32
CA GLN A 9 -6.98 -31.09 -13.42
C GLN A 9 -6.16 -29.85 -13.78
N GLY A 10 -6.32 -29.28 -14.98
CA GLY A 10 -5.55 -28.13 -15.43
C GLY A 10 -4.25 -28.50 -16.17
N PHE A 11 -3.18 -27.72 -15.96
CA PHE A 11 -1.87 -27.98 -16.57
C PHE A 11 -1.05 -28.89 -15.69
N ILE A 12 -0.57 -30.02 -16.26
CA ILE A 12 0.32 -30.96 -15.58
C ILE A 12 1.72 -30.77 -16.15
N PHE A 13 2.68 -30.41 -15.30
CA PHE A 13 4.08 -30.24 -15.67
C PHE A 13 4.83 -31.61 -15.68
N ASN A 14 6.02 -31.64 -16.27
CA ASN A 14 6.81 -32.86 -16.42
C ASN A 14 7.27 -33.49 -15.09
N ASP A 15 7.28 -32.71 -14.01
CA ASP A 15 7.56 -33.14 -12.63
C ASP A 15 6.31 -33.63 -11.89
N ASN A 16 5.19 -33.80 -12.59
CA ASN A 16 3.86 -34.13 -12.06
C ASN A 16 3.23 -33.06 -11.17
N THR A 17 3.78 -31.87 -11.11
CA THR A 17 3.09 -30.75 -10.46
C THR A 17 1.88 -30.31 -11.30
N VAL A 18 0.84 -29.84 -10.63
CA VAL A 18 -0.44 -29.47 -11.26
C VAL A 18 -0.74 -28.00 -10.99
N GLN A 19 -1.01 -27.26 -12.05
CA GLN A 19 -1.62 -25.93 -11.94
C GLN A 19 -3.12 -26.06 -12.26
N SER A 20 -3.94 -26.15 -11.23
CA SER A 20 -5.39 -26.27 -11.33
C SER A 20 -6.14 -24.94 -11.34
N THR A 21 -5.44 -23.84 -11.02
CA THR A 21 -6.02 -22.49 -11.00
C THR A 21 -5.17 -21.54 -11.82
N ALA A 22 -5.81 -20.56 -12.42
CA ALA A 22 -5.08 -19.46 -13.05
C ALA A 22 -4.17 -18.78 -12.03
N VAL A 23 -3.00 -18.33 -12.48
CA VAL A 23 -2.11 -17.52 -11.63
C VAL A 23 -2.91 -16.35 -11.10
N SER A 24 -2.97 -16.24 -9.77
CA SER A 24 -3.64 -15.10 -9.15
C SER A 24 -2.93 -13.80 -9.54
N THR A 25 -3.64 -12.91 -10.19
CA THR A 25 -3.15 -11.56 -10.53
C THR A 25 -3.30 -10.60 -9.35
N SER A 26 -3.06 -11.08 -8.14
CA SER A 26 -3.23 -10.31 -6.90
C SER A 26 -2.05 -9.38 -6.56
N GLY A 27 -1.07 -9.30 -7.44
CA GLY A 27 0.07 -8.39 -7.27
C GLY A 27 -0.29 -6.91 -7.42
N LEU A 28 0.59 -6.05 -6.91
CA LEU A 28 0.50 -4.61 -7.12
C LEU A 28 0.56 -4.29 -8.62
N GLY A 29 -0.30 -3.42 -9.08
CA GLY A 29 -0.34 -2.92 -10.47
C GLY A 29 -1.43 -3.52 -11.34
N THR A 30 -1.88 -4.74 -11.07
CA THR A 30 -2.88 -5.39 -11.93
C THR A 30 -4.30 -4.86 -11.65
N GLY A 31 -4.87 -4.14 -12.61
CA GLY A 31 -6.22 -3.59 -12.51
C GLY A 31 -6.36 -2.50 -11.43
N GLN A 32 -5.26 -1.87 -11.05
CA GLN A 32 -5.22 -0.77 -10.09
C GLN A 32 -4.94 0.55 -10.80
N SER A 33 -5.38 1.64 -10.19
CA SER A 33 -5.13 3.00 -10.68
C SER A 33 -4.94 3.97 -9.52
N TRP A 34 -4.31 5.10 -9.78
CA TRP A 34 -4.18 6.16 -8.79
C TRP A 34 -5.50 6.90 -8.60
N SER A 35 -5.90 7.07 -7.36
CA SER A 35 -7.06 7.88 -6.98
C SER A 35 -6.72 8.79 -5.80
N ALA A 36 -7.16 10.04 -5.88
CA ALA A 36 -7.07 10.97 -4.77
C ALA A 36 -8.04 10.54 -3.66
N GLN A 37 -7.58 10.58 -2.43
CA GLN A 37 -8.37 10.21 -1.26
C GLN A 37 -8.48 11.36 -0.29
N THR A 38 -9.64 11.51 0.31
CA THR A 38 -9.83 12.39 1.47
C THR A 38 -9.63 11.58 2.74
N ARG A 39 -8.49 11.78 3.39
CA ARG A 39 -8.10 11.07 4.60
C ARG A 39 -7.72 12.07 5.70
N SER A 40 -8.00 11.71 6.94
CA SER A 40 -7.67 12.52 8.12
C SER A 40 -6.48 11.92 8.86
N THR A 41 -5.62 12.77 9.41
CA THR A 41 -4.56 12.36 10.33
C THR A 41 -5.16 11.80 11.62
N GLY A 42 -4.46 10.85 12.24
CA GLY A 42 -4.92 10.20 13.47
C GLY A 42 -5.99 9.13 13.28
N THR A 43 -6.46 8.90 12.05
CA THR A 43 -7.50 7.91 11.74
C THR A 43 -6.88 6.69 11.09
N TRP A 44 -7.28 5.50 11.56
CA TRP A 44 -6.93 4.24 10.94
C TRP A 44 -7.81 3.94 9.74
N TYR A 45 -7.19 3.57 8.64
CA TYR A 45 -7.84 3.08 7.43
C TYR A 45 -7.37 1.65 7.15
N GLN A 46 -8.22 0.84 6.57
CA GLN A 46 -7.87 -0.54 6.22
C GLN A 46 -7.77 -0.71 4.70
N ASN A 47 -6.76 -1.43 4.25
CA ASN A 47 -6.77 -1.99 2.91
C ASN A 47 -7.71 -3.19 2.88
N SER A 48 -8.98 -2.94 2.57
CA SER A 48 -10.03 -3.96 2.44
C SER A 48 -10.04 -4.66 1.08
N THR A 49 -9.08 -4.34 0.20
CA THR A 49 -8.95 -5.00 -1.10
C THR A 49 -8.17 -6.31 -0.96
N SER A 50 -8.30 -7.19 -1.96
CA SER A 50 -7.50 -8.42 -2.02
C SER A 50 -6.08 -8.22 -2.54
N LYS A 51 -5.69 -6.98 -2.85
CA LYS A 51 -4.38 -6.62 -3.43
C LYS A 51 -3.62 -5.67 -2.52
N PRO A 52 -2.29 -5.67 -2.57
CA PRO A 52 -1.53 -4.59 -1.95
C PRO A 52 -1.91 -3.25 -2.58
N ILE A 53 -1.99 -2.20 -1.78
CA ILE A 53 -2.14 -0.82 -2.27
C ILE A 53 -0.87 -0.04 -1.99
N MET A 54 -0.59 0.97 -2.82
CA MET A 54 0.49 1.91 -2.56
C MET A 54 -0.10 3.26 -2.16
N ILE A 55 0.43 3.83 -1.11
CA ILE A 55 0.06 5.16 -0.62
C ILE A 55 1.16 6.14 -0.98
N ASN A 56 0.76 7.30 -1.45
CA ASN A 56 1.64 8.42 -1.72
C ASN A 56 1.03 9.69 -1.12
N ILE A 57 1.75 10.28 -0.18
CA ILE A 57 1.30 11.45 0.56
C ILE A 57 2.32 12.56 0.39
N SER A 58 1.89 13.72 -0.08
CA SER A 58 2.75 14.89 -0.16
C SER A 58 2.35 15.95 0.86
N ARG A 59 3.36 16.67 1.28
CA ARG A 59 3.19 17.81 2.13
C ARG A 59 4.15 18.94 1.75
N ASN A 60 3.61 20.12 1.59
CA ASN A 60 4.36 21.36 1.55
C ASN A 60 4.27 21.97 2.95
N GLY A 61 5.37 22.33 3.55
CA GLY A 61 5.27 22.62 4.92
C GLY A 61 6.02 23.79 5.48
N ALA A 62 5.53 24.22 6.62
CA ALA A 62 6.23 25.11 7.52
C ALA A 62 7.32 24.34 8.27
N ASN A 63 8.35 25.04 8.69
CA ASN A 63 9.43 24.54 9.53
C ASN A 63 8.89 23.83 10.80
N GLY A 64 9.52 22.72 11.16
CA GLY A 64 9.19 21.93 12.34
C GLY A 64 8.03 20.95 12.18
N ALA A 65 7.47 20.85 11.00
CA ALA A 65 6.40 19.92 10.75
C ALA A 65 6.91 18.49 10.51
N SER A 66 6.32 17.51 11.17
CA SER A 66 6.64 16.11 11.00
C SER A 66 5.39 15.27 10.75
N ASN A 67 5.56 14.23 9.94
CA ASN A 67 4.54 13.23 9.73
C ASN A 67 5.15 11.83 9.84
N ILE A 68 4.37 10.91 10.37
CA ILE A 68 4.72 9.50 10.46
C ILE A 68 3.58 8.69 9.86
N LEU A 69 3.90 7.86 8.88
CA LEU A 69 2.99 6.89 8.29
C LEU A 69 3.24 5.52 8.93
N TYR A 70 2.22 4.98 9.55
CA TYR A 70 2.21 3.65 10.14
C TYR A 70 1.48 2.69 9.22
N VAL A 71 1.99 1.45 9.11
CA VAL A 71 1.34 0.33 8.43
C VAL A 71 1.51 -0.89 9.31
N GLN A 72 0.40 -1.51 9.73
CA GLN A 72 0.42 -2.67 10.62
C GLN A 72 -0.81 -3.58 10.43
N SER A 73 -0.77 -4.78 10.98
CA SER A 73 -1.84 -5.77 10.83
C SER A 73 -3.08 -5.48 11.68
N THR A 74 -2.99 -4.58 12.65
CA THR A 74 -4.09 -4.22 13.57
C THR A 74 -4.29 -2.71 13.60
N ASN A 75 -5.47 -2.25 14.02
CA ASN A 75 -5.79 -0.84 14.21
C ASN A 75 -5.59 -0.33 15.63
N GLY A 76 -4.70 -0.98 16.38
CA GLY A 76 -4.38 -0.60 17.77
C GLY A 76 -3.35 0.55 17.86
N THR A 77 -2.61 0.56 18.97
CA THR A 77 -1.52 1.55 19.16
C THR A 77 -0.54 1.50 17.99
N PRO A 78 -0.19 2.65 17.37
CA PRO A 78 0.75 2.68 16.26
C PRO A 78 2.16 2.27 16.72
N THR A 79 2.71 1.23 16.11
CA THR A 79 4.03 0.68 16.44
C THR A 79 4.93 0.47 15.22
N GLN A 80 4.35 0.18 14.06
CA GLN A 80 5.11 -0.13 12.85
C GLN A 80 5.19 1.09 11.92
N ILE A 81 6.32 1.78 11.97
CA ILE A 81 6.58 2.94 11.12
C ILE A 81 6.98 2.47 9.73
N ALA A 82 6.18 2.81 8.73
CA ALA A 82 6.48 2.56 7.33
C ALA A 82 7.29 3.70 6.68
N ALA A 83 6.96 4.94 7.02
CA ALA A 83 7.66 6.11 6.51
C ALA A 83 7.59 7.27 7.51
N ARG A 84 8.61 8.11 7.49
CA ARG A 84 8.69 9.33 8.31
C ARG A 84 9.25 10.48 7.50
N CYS A 85 8.68 11.66 7.67
CA CYS A 85 9.29 12.89 7.18
C CYS A 85 9.28 13.97 8.26
N SER A 86 10.27 14.85 8.18
CA SER A 86 10.37 16.05 9.00
C SER A 86 10.85 17.19 8.12
N ILE A 87 10.17 18.32 8.19
CA ILE A 87 10.55 19.53 7.46
C ILE A 87 11.27 20.45 8.44
N VAL A 88 12.56 20.61 8.21
CA VAL A 88 13.45 21.42 9.09
C VAL A 88 13.90 22.71 8.44
N ASP A 89 13.41 23.03 7.23
CA ASP A 89 13.93 24.14 6.45
C ASP A 89 12.90 25.25 6.19
N TYR A 90 13.43 26.41 5.88
CA TYR A 90 12.71 27.65 5.64
C TYR A 90 12.25 27.74 4.16
N GLY A 91 10.99 27.88 3.94
CA GLY A 91 10.52 28.35 2.63
C GLY A 91 10.15 27.30 1.59
N GLY A 92 9.19 26.46 1.89
CA GLY A 92 8.48 25.70 0.85
C GLY A 92 9.06 24.32 0.53
N ALA A 93 9.82 23.73 1.44
CA ALA A 93 10.26 22.35 1.29
C ALA A 93 9.05 21.40 1.18
N ALA A 94 9.06 20.52 0.21
CA ALA A 94 8.09 19.46 0.04
C ALA A 94 8.62 18.16 0.64
N ALA A 95 7.78 17.44 1.36
CA ALA A 95 8.07 16.11 1.85
C ALA A 95 7.12 15.10 1.22
N LEU A 96 7.65 13.93 0.90
CA LEU A 96 6.92 12.82 0.32
C LEU A 96 7.02 11.60 1.24
N LEU A 97 5.88 10.98 1.52
CA LEU A 97 5.77 9.71 2.22
C LEU A 97 5.13 8.68 1.31
N SER A 98 5.74 7.51 1.20
CA SER A 98 5.18 6.41 0.42
C SER A 98 5.29 5.11 1.20
N ALA A 99 4.28 4.26 1.09
CA ALA A 99 4.29 2.92 1.65
C ALA A 99 3.40 1.98 0.85
N ILE A 100 3.73 0.69 0.91
CA ILE A 100 2.85 -0.39 0.44
C ILE A 100 2.09 -0.93 1.65
N VAL A 101 0.77 -1.07 1.49
CA VAL A 101 -0.12 -1.63 2.51
C VAL A 101 -0.64 -2.98 2.02
N PRO A 102 -0.24 -4.09 2.64
CA PRO A 102 -0.75 -5.41 2.29
C PRO A 102 -2.27 -5.52 2.47
N PRO A 103 -2.93 -6.50 1.80
CA PRO A 103 -4.33 -6.80 2.06
C PRO A 103 -4.62 -7.02 3.55
N GLY A 104 -5.72 -6.48 4.03
CA GLY A 104 -6.15 -6.60 5.42
C GLY A 104 -5.40 -5.73 6.43
N HIS A 105 -4.26 -5.13 6.04
CA HIS A 105 -3.50 -4.25 6.94
C HIS A 105 -4.13 -2.87 7.07
N TYR A 106 -3.81 -2.24 8.18
CA TYR A 106 -4.24 -0.89 8.51
C TYR A 106 -3.11 0.10 8.31
N TYR A 107 -3.47 1.35 8.01
CA TYR A 107 -2.53 2.45 7.86
C TYR A 107 -3.08 3.73 8.49
N GLN A 108 -2.19 4.52 9.06
CA GLN A 108 -2.52 5.78 9.72
C GLN A 108 -1.41 6.79 9.50
N LEU A 109 -1.76 8.02 9.17
CA LEU A 109 -0.85 9.14 9.20
C LEU A 109 -1.04 9.91 10.51
N THR A 110 0.04 10.21 11.20
CA THR A 110 0.04 11.11 12.34
C THR A 110 0.85 12.36 12.03
N GLY A 111 0.62 13.41 12.79
CA GLY A 111 1.27 14.70 12.60
C GLY A 111 0.34 15.72 11.93
N THR A 112 0.87 16.49 11.02
CA THR A 112 0.14 17.57 10.38
C THR A 112 -0.62 17.13 9.15
N THR A 113 -1.71 17.85 8.82
CA THR A 113 -2.56 17.56 7.66
C THR A 113 -1.74 17.60 6.36
N PRO A 114 -1.82 16.56 5.51
CA PRO A 114 -1.14 16.53 4.22
C PRO A 114 -1.82 17.46 3.20
N ASN A 115 -1.07 17.84 2.16
CA ASN A 115 -1.62 18.56 1.02
C ASN A 115 -2.33 17.63 0.05
N THR A 116 -1.74 16.45 -0.20
CA THR A 116 -2.32 15.46 -1.09
C THR A 116 -2.20 14.07 -0.48
N TRP A 117 -3.17 13.23 -0.79
CA TRP A 117 -3.18 11.82 -0.44
C TRP A 117 -3.68 11.02 -1.64
N TRP A 118 -2.81 10.21 -2.19
CA TRP A 118 -3.11 9.35 -3.32
C TRP A 118 -2.95 7.88 -2.93
N GLU A 119 -3.86 7.06 -3.42
CA GLU A 119 -3.79 5.62 -3.26
C GLU A 119 -3.86 4.95 -4.63
N PHE A 120 -2.92 4.04 -4.87
CA PHE A 120 -2.92 3.15 -6.01
C PHE A 120 -3.64 1.86 -5.60
N ARG A 121 -4.88 1.74 -6.04
CA ARG A 121 -5.79 0.68 -5.57
C ARG A 121 -6.73 0.18 -6.65
#